data_5259c4212f4983a0c63724245f5ad5c2
#
_entry.id   5259c4212f4983a0c63724245f5ad5c2
#
_cell.length_a   1.000
_cell.length_b   1.000
_cell.length_c   1.000
_cell.angle_alpha   90.00
_cell.angle_beta   90.00
_cell.angle_gamma   90.00
#
_symmetry.space_group_name_H-M   'P 1'
#
loop_
_entity.id
_entity.type
_entity.pdbx_description
1 polymer ?
#
loop_
_entity_poly.entity_id
_entity_poly.type
_entity_poly.pdbx_seq_one_letter_code
_entity_poly.pdbx_strand_id
1 'polypeptide(L)'
;MMKFYTLLLSILLNCITAQAENIRIFDFNETELNQLDVRKVRGADNKTQYSVGSDKNGNFLKAVADNSASGLGKKVNIDLNKTPIINITWKVEKDLAGIQENTKKAHDYAARVFVIKKTGATLLSNRAINYVFSSNNEIGFNAPSPYTKKSIDYV
;
A
#
# COMPACT_ATOMS: atom_id res chain seq x y z
N MET A 1 33.45 -61.93 -25.66
CA MET A 1 33.84 -60.50 -25.51
C MET A 1 32.58 -59.64 -25.64
N MET A 2 31.97 -59.29 -24.47
CA MET A 2 30.70 -58.58 -24.45
C MET A 2 30.99 -57.09 -24.20
N LYS A 3 30.66 -56.20 -25.12
CA LYS A 3 30.84 -54.73 -24.98
C LYS A 3 29.63 -54.15 -24.29
N PHE A 4 29.79 -53.65 -23.06
CA PHE A 4 28.80 -52.84 -22.35
C PHE A 4 28.84 -51.38 -22.92
N TYR A 5 27.76 -50.91 -23.49
CA TYR A 5 27.56 -49.52 -23.80
C TYR A 5 26.87 -48.81 -22.60
N THR A 6 27.62 -47.98 -21.93
CA THR A 6 27.06 -47.11 -20.87
C THR A 6 26.38 -45.91 -21.51
N LEU A 7 25.07 -45.86 -21.47
CA LEU A 7 24.26 -44.73 -21.93
C LEU A 7 24.26 -43.66 -20.83
N LEU A 8 25.00 -42.58 -21.02
CA LEU A 8 25.02 -41.41 -20.14
C LEU A 8 23.81 -40.55 -20.45
N LEU A 9 22.73 -40.63 -19.62
CA LEU A 9 21.54 -39.81 -19.73
C LEU A 9 21.81 -38.47 -18.99
N SER A 10 22.19 -37.43 -19.74
CA SER A 10 22.33 -36.08 -19.21
C SER A 10 20.95 -35.44 -19.00
N ILE A 11 20.46 -35.41 -17.77
CA ILE A 11 19.25 -34.66 -17.38
C ILE A 11 19.64 -33.18 -17.32
N LEU A 12 19.29 -32.42 -18.35
CA LEU A 12 19.33 -30.97 -18.34
C LEU A 12 18.22 -30.47 -17.41
N LEU A 13 18.60 -30.11 -16.18
CA LEU A 13 17.71 -29.45 -15.24
C LEU A 13 17.54 -27.99 -15.71
N ASN A 14 16.46 -27.73 -16.47
CA ASN A 14 16.06 -26.36 -16.78
C ASN A 14 15.53 -25.71 -15.50
N CYS A 15 16.38 -24.96 -14.79
CA CYS A 15 15.94 -24.03 -13.76
C CYS A 15 15.12 -22.93 -14.43
N ILE A 16 13.79 -23.06 -14.41
CA ILE A 16 12.89 -21.95 -14.73
C ILE A 16 13.02 -20.96 -13.59
N THR A 17 13.80 -19.92 -13.77
CA THR A 17 13.82 -18.78 -12.85
C THR A 17 12.47 -18.07 -12.98
N ALA A 18 11.58 -18.25 -12.02
CA ALA A 18 10.37 -17.45 -11.93
C ALA A 18 10.81 -16.00 -11.67
N GLN A 19 10.72 -15.18 -12.70
CA GLN A 19 10.98 -13.75 -12.59
C GLN A 19 9.75 -13.12 -11.92
N ALA A 20 9.95 -12.54 -10.73
CA ALA A 20 8.86 -11.84 -10.04
C ALA A 20 8.42 -10.63 -10.89
N GLU A 21 7.13 -10.55 -11.21
CA GLU A 21 6.56 -9.42 -11.92
C GLU A 21 6.46 -8.23 -10.96
N ASN A 22 7.01 -7.08 -11.36
CA ASN A 22 6.91 -5.83 -10.61
C ASN A 22 5.91 -4.91 -11.31
N ILE A 23 4.83 -4.54 -10.63
CA ILE A 23 3.83 -3.60 -11.12
C ILE A 23 3.99 -2.30 -10.36
N ARG A 24 4.33 -1.21 -11.06
CA ARG A 24 4.32 0.13 -10.49
C ARG A 24 2.89 0.66 -10.45
N ILE A 25 2.40 0.95 -9.26
CA ILE A 25 1.01 1.41 -9.07
C ILE A 25 0.89 2.91 -9.30
N PHE A 26 1.85 3.72 -8.82
CA PHE A 26 1.88 5.16 -8.98
C PHE A 26 3.23 5.62 -9.52
N ASP A 27 3.21 6.50 -10.51
CA ASP A 27 4.40 7.15 -11.08
C ASP A 27 4.71 8.48 -10.42
N PHE A 28 3.75 9.04 -9.68
CA PHE A 28 3.83 10.33 -9.00
C PHE A 28 4.30 11.46 -9.91
N ASN A 29 3.67 11.60 -11.07
CA ASN A 29 3.86 12.72 -11.97
C ASN A 29 2.62 13.62 -12.02
N GLU A 30 2.77 14.85 -12.53
CA GLU A 30 1.68 15.82 -12.58
C GLU A 30 0.48 15.34 -13.39
N THR A 31 0.72 14.63 -14.50
CA THR A 31 -0.36 14.09 -15.35
C THR A 31 -1.20 13.08 -14.57
N GLU A 32 -0.56 12.19 -13.82
CA GLU A 32 -1.26 11.23 -12.96
C GLU A 32 -2.00 11.94 -11.84
N LEU A 33 -1.34 12.88 -11.15
CA LEU A 33 -1.95 13.60 -10.03
C LEU A 33 -3.22 14.35 -10.46
N ASN A 34 -3.21 14.99 -11.62
CA ASN A 34 -4.34 15.72 -12.18
C ASN A 34 -5.53 14.81 -12.57
N GLN A 35 -5.30 13.51 -12.72
CA GLN A 35 -6.35 12.51 -13.01
C GLN A 35 -6.97 11.91 -11.75
N LEU A 36 -6.37 12.16 -10.57
CA LEU A 36 -6.83 11.60 -9.30
C LEU A 36 -7.77 12.56 -8.58
N ASP A 37 -8.90 12.03 -8.12
CA ASP A 37 -9.84 12.76 -7.28
C ASP A 37 -9.31 12.88 -5.84
N VAL A 38 -9.19 14.11 -5.35
CA VAL A 38 -8.95 14.37 -3.93
C VAL A 38 -10.27 14.27 -3.17
N ARG A 39 -10.45 13.17 -2.43
CA ARG A 39 -11.65 12.91 -1.65
C ARG A 39 -11.43 13.23 -0.18
N LYS A 40 -12.18 14.24 0.31
CA LYS A 40 -12.16 14.62 1.73
C LYS A 40 -12.67 13.47 2.60
N VAL A 41 -11.98 13.19 3.70
CA VAL A 41 -12.44 12.24 4.71
C VAL A 41 -13.65 12.83 5.43
N ARG A 42 -14.63 11.98 5.76
CA ARG A 42 -15.81 12.42 6.49
C ARG A 42 -15.42 12.97 7.87
N GLY A 43 -15.85 14.17 8.18
CA GLY A 43 -15.54 14.86 9.42
C GLY A 43 -14.29 15.74 9.38
N ALA A 44 -13.53 15.73 8.28
CA ALA A 44 -12.44 16.67 8.10
C ALA A 44 -12.94 18.04 7.66
N ASP A 45 -12.32 19.11 8.14
CA ASP A 45 -12.69 20.48 7.77
C ASP A 45 -12.20 20.80 6.35
N ASN A 46 -10.97 20.45 6.04
CA ASN A 46 -10.29 20.77 4.79
C ASN A 46 -9.76 19.53 4.08
N LYS A 47 -9.39 19.70 2.80
CA LYS A 47 -8.63 18.71 2.03
C LYS A 47 -7.14 18.89 2.25
N THR A 48 -6.40 17.80 2.36
CA THR A 48 -4.93 17.76 2.26
C THR A 48 -4.46 18.33 0.93
N GLN A 49 -3.41 19.10 0.94
CA GLN A 49 -2.78 19.59 -0.28
C GLN A 49 -1.79 18.56 -0.80
N TYR A 50 -1.92 18.22 -2.08
CA TYR A 50 -1.04 17.26 -2.75
C TYR A 50 -0.27 17.93 -3.86
N SER A 51 1.00 17.59 -3.98
CA SER A 51 1.87 17.99 -5.09
C SER A 51 2.88 16.92 -5.42
N VAL A 52 3.46 16.98 -6.60
CA VAL A 52 4.56 16.09 -6.98
C VAL A 52 5.87 16.73 -6.55
N GLY A 53 6.75 15.94 -5.96
CA GLY A 53 8.15 16.27 -5.70
C GLY A 53 9.06 15.29 -6.41
N SER A 54 10.35 15.61 -6.49
CA SER A 54 11.39 14.76 -7.08
C SER A 54 12.67 14.85 -6.28
N ASP A 55 13.35 13.71 -6.12
CA ASP A 55 14.66 13.60 -5.51
C ASP A 55 15.52 12.58 -6.26
N LYS A 56 16.69 12.22 -5.72
CA LYS A 56 17.59 11.22 -6.31
C LYS A 56 16.99 9.81 -6.49
N ASN A 57 15.90 9.50 -5.80
CA ASN A 57 15.20 8.22 -5.88
C ASN A 57 14.02 8.26 -6.87
N GLY A 58 13.74 9.42 -7.45
CA GLY A 58 12.65 9.64 -8.40
C GLY A 58 11.54 10.54 -7.87
N ASN A 59 10.37 10.46 -8.50
CA ASN A 59 9.22 11.24 -8.11
C ASN A 59 8.51 10.66 -6.89
N PHE A 60 7.93 11.56 -6.09
CA PHE A 60 7.12 11.20 -4.94
C PHE A 60 5.90 12.12 -4.80
N LEU A 61 4.86 11.64 -4.15
CA LEU A 61 3.71 12.44 -3.76
C LEU A 61 4.01 13.15 -2.44
N LYS A 62 3.99 14.48 -2.43
CA LYS A 62 4.04 15.29 -1.22
C LYS A 62 2.61 15.59 -0.76
N ALA A 63 2.33 15.32 0.50
CA ALA A 63 1.05 15.60 1.14
C ALA A 63 1.27 16.55 2.32
N VAL A 64 0.56 17.68 2.34
CA VAL A 64 0.57 18.63 3.45
C VAL A 64 -0.82 18.68 4.05
N ALA A 65 -0.94 18.17 5.28
CA ALA A 65 -2.18 18.19 6.04
C ALA A 65 -2.08 19.23 7.16
N ASP A 66 -2.87 20.29 7.06
CA ASP A 66 -3.08 21.29 8.10
C ASP A 66 -4.56 21.36 8.41
N ASN A 67 -4.94 20.85 9.59
CA ASN A 67 -6.33 20.65 9.99
C ASN A 67 -7.20 20.05 8.86
N SER A 68 -6.65 19.03 8.19
CA SER A 68 -7.21 18.48 6.96
C SER A 68 -6.97 16.99 6.85
N ALA A 69 -7.91 16.29 6.23
CA ALA A 69 -7.75 14.89 5.87
C ALA A 69 -8.42 14.60 4.53
N SER A 70 -7.70 13.98 3.63
CA SER A 70 -8.22 13.50 2.36
C SER A 70 -7.39 12.33 1.84
N GLY A 71 -7.89 11.67 0.82
CA GLY A 71 -7.19 10.58 0.16
C GLY A 71 -7.21 10.73 -1.34
N LEU A 72 -6.19 10.18 -1.97
CA LEU A 72 -6.09 9.94 -3.39
C LEU A 72 -6.14 8.44 -3.64
N GLY A 73 -6.73 8.03 -4.76
CA GLY A 73 -6.75 6.61 -5.08
C GLY A 73 -7.16 6.33 -6.51
N LYS A 74 -6.71 5.20 -6.99
CA LYS A 74 -7.13 4.66 -8.28
C LYS A 74 -7.48 3.18 -8.15
N LYS A 75 -8.30 2.72 -9.09
CA LYS A 75 -8.63 1.32 -9.22
C LYS A 75 -7.53 0.63 -10.04
N VAL A 76 -7.03 -0.46 -9.51
CA VAL A 76 -6.02 -1.30 -10.19
C VAL A 76 -6.52 -2.75 -10.26
N ASN A 77 -6.09 -3.46 -11.28
CA ASN A 77 -6.36 -4.89 -11.42
C ASN A 77 -5.05 -5.63 -11.18
N ILE A 78 -4.97 -6.37 -10.07
CA ILE A 78 -3.76 -7.07 -9.63
C ILE A 78 -4.10 -8.53 -9.38
N ASP A 79 -3.29 -9.43 -9.93
CA ASP A 79 -3.32 -10.85 -9.61
C ASP A 79 -2.38 -11.13 -8.43
N LEU A 80 -2.95 -11.33 -7.25
CA LEU A 80 -2.19 -11.58 -6.03
C LEU A 80 -1.45 -12.94 -6.03
N ASN A 81 -1.74 -13.84 -6.98
CA ASN A 81 -0.94 -15.05 -7.13
C ASN A 81 0.40 -14.78 -7.81
N LYS A 82 0.48 -13.70 -8.59
CA LYS A 82 1.72 -13.26 -9.29
C LYS A 82 2.46 -12.19 -8.52
N THR A 83 1.73 -11.23 -7.94
CA THR A 83 2.29 -10.07 -7.23
C THR A 83 1.66 -9.93 -5.83
N PRO A 84 1.99 -10.84 -4.88
CA PRO A 84 1.39 -10.85 -3.54
C PRO A 84 1.97 -9.80 -2.59
N ILE A 85 3.07 -9.14 -2.96
CA ILE A 85 3.81 -8.21 -2.10
C ILE A 85 3.54 -6.78 -2.54
N ILE A 86 3.28 -5.90 -1.59
CA ILE A 86 3.25 -4.45 -1.81
C ILE A 86 4.49 -3.82 -1.19
N ASN A 87 5.17 -2.95 -1.94
CA ASN A 87 6.26 -2.13 -1.46
C ASN A 87 5.78 -0.70 -1.31
N ILE A 88 5.90 -0.14 -0.12
CA ILE A 88 5.53 1.23 0.22
C ILE A 88 6.76 1.93 0.75
N THR A 89 7.15 3.03 0.12
CA THR A 89 8.22 3.90 0.62
C THR A 89 7.60 5.23 0.99
N TRP A 90 7.79 5.66 2.23
CA TRP A 90 7.33 6.95 2.71
C TRP A 90 8.34 7.63 3.62
N LYS A 91 8.18 8.92 3.77
CA LYS A 91 8.86 9.76 4.74
C LYS A 91 7.80 10.61 5.42
N VAL A 92 7.80 10.64 6.73
CA VAL A 92 6.96 11.53 7.53
C VAL A 92 7.86 12.61 8.11
N GLU A 93 7.57 13.88 7.82
CA GLU A 93 8.35 15.02 8.30
C GLU A 93 7.79 15.55 9.62
N LYS A 94 6.47 15.44 9.82
CA LYS A 94 5.80 15.84 11.05
C LYS A 94 4.82 14.76 11.45
N ASP A 95 5.03 14.22 12.62
CA ASP A 95 4.26 13.13 13.18
C ASP A 95 3.12 13.63 14.08
N LEU A 96 2.16 12.75 14.38
CA LEU A 96 1.03 12.96 15.28
C LEU A 96 1.32 12.38 16.68
N ALA A 97 2.50 12.64 17.22
CA ALA A 97 2.92 12.08 18.50
C ALA A 97 1.93 12.40 19.64
N GLY A 98 1.75 11.45 20.56
CA GLY A 98 0.94 11.62 21.78
C GLY A 98 -0.55 11.34 21.63
N ILE A 99 -1.05 10.98 20.44
CA ILE A 99 -2.44 10.57 20.26
C ILE A 99 -2.63 9.08 20.56
N GLN A 100 -3.82 8.69 21.01
CA GLN A 100 -4.17 7.28 21.25
C GLN A 100 -4.78 6.65 20.00
N GLU A 101 -3.95 6.34 19.04
CA GLU A 101 -4.32 5.88 17.68
C GLU A 101 -5.28 4.68 17.68
N ASN A 102 -5.19 3.80 18.67
CA ASN A 102 -6.00 2.59 18.76
C ASN A 102 -7.42 2.85 19.28
N THR A 103 -7.79 4.10 19.55
CA THR A 103 -9.12 4.46 20.02
C THR A 103 -9.93 5.13 18.92
N LYS A 104 -11.25 4.92 18.92
CA LYS A 104 -12.14 5.53 17.92
C LYS A 104 -12.08 7.06 17.92
N LYS A 105 -11.79 7.68 19.07
CA LYS A 105 -11.73 9.13 19.23
C LYS A 105 -10.49 9.75 18.58
N ALA A 106 -9.37 9.03 18.62
CA ALA A 106 -8.07 9.53 18.16
C ALA A 106 -7.43 8.61 17.09
N HIS A 107 -8.27 7.93 16.32
CA HIS A 107 -7.82 7.02 15.25
C HIS A 107 -7.33 7.81 14.04
N ASP A 108 -6.20 8.41 14.19
CA ASP A 108 -5.53 9.19 13.16
C ASP A 108 -4.06 8.81 13.03
N TYR A 109 -3.48 9.02 11.86
CA TYR A 109 -2.11 8.66 11.53
C TYR A 109 -1.52 9.71 10.58
N ALA A 110 -0.24 9.97 10.69
CA ALA A 110 0.43 10.94 9.83
C ALA A 110 0.41 10.54 8.34
N ALA A 111 0.46 9.24 8.06
CA ALA A 111 0.31 8.70 6.72
C ALA A 111 -0.41 7.36 6.72
N ARG A 112 -1.19 7.09 5.67
CA ARG A 112 -1.90 5.82 5.46
C ARG A 112 -1.91 5.42 4.00
N VAL A 113 -1.76 4.12 3.75
CA VAL A 113 -2.02 3.53 2.44
C VAL A 113 -3.10 2.46 2.59
N PHE A 114 -4.24 2.66 1.91
CA PHE A 114 -5.34 1.71 1.90
C PHE A 114 -5.24 0.76 0.70
N VAL A 115 -5.26 -0.52 0.97
CA VAL A 115 -5.51 -1.55 -0.05
C VAL A 115 -6.92 -2.08 0.16
N ILE A 116 -7.81 -1.77 -0.77
CA ILE A 116 -9.24 -2.07 -0.65
C ILE A 116 -9.64 -3.13 -1.66
N LYS A 117 -10.15 -4.26 -1.17
CA LYS A 117 -10.75 -5.30 -1.99
C LYS A 117 -12.27 -5.16 -1.99
N LYS A 118 -12.84 -4.97 -3.19
CA LYS A 118 -14.29 -5.03 -3.39
C LYS A 118 -14.76 -6.49 -3.29
N THR A 119 -15.63 -6.81 -2.33
CA THR A 119 -16.12 -8.17 -2.09
C THR A 119 -17.62 -8.35 -2.36
N GLY A 120 -18.30 -7.30 -2.83
CA GLY A 120 -19.73 -7.34 -3.14
C GLY A 120 -20.22 -6.06 -3.81
N ALA A 121 -21.54 -5.94 -3.97
CA ALA A 121 -22.17 -4.86 -4.72
C ALA A 121 -22.15 -3.51 -3.98
N THR A 122 -22.07 -3.51 -2.65
CA THR A 122 -22.14 -2.29 -1.84
C THR A 122 -20.77 -1.92 -1.28
N LEU A 123 -20.57 -0.66 -0.91
CA LEU A 123 -19.38 -0.19 -0.20
C LEU A 123 -19.17 -0.90 1.15
N LEU A 124 -20.25 -1.32 1.80
CA LEU A 124 -20.22 -2.06 3.06
C LEU A 124 -19.66 -3.48 2.92
N SER A 125 -19.57 -4.00 1.69
CA SER A 125 -18.98 -5.32 1.41
C SER A 125 -17.45 -5.26 1.29
N ASN A 126 -16.84 -4.08 1.19
CA ASN A 126 -15.40 -3.95 1.00
C ASN A 126 -14.63 -4.44 2.24
N ARG A 127 -13.45 -5.00 1.99
CA ARG A 127 -12.44 -5.30 3.01
C ARG A 127 -11.21 -4.45 2.71
N ALA A 128 -10.52 -4.00 3.75
CA ALA A 128 -9.35 -3.16 3.60
C ALA A 128 -8.20 -3.62 4.51
N ILE A 129 -7.00 -3.46 4.02
CA ILE A 129 -5.78 -3.40 4.81
C ILE A 129 -5.31 -1.94 4.77
N ASN A 130 -4.92 -1.43 5.90
CA ASN A 130 -4.52 -0.06 6.13
C ASN A 130 -3.09 -0.09 6.62
N TYR A 131 -2.14 0.18 5.76
CA TYR A 131 -0.76 0.38 6.21
C TYR A 131 -0.67 1.79 6.77
N VAL A 132 -0.21 1.93 8.01
CA VAL A 132 -0.21 3.20 8.74
C VAL A 132 1.18 3.54 9.26
N PHE A 133 1.54 4.81 9.21
CA PHE A 133 2.68 5.34 9.95
C PHE A 133 2.19 5.69 11.35
N SER A 134 2.54 4.85 12.32
CA SER A 134 2.12 5.01 13.72
C SER A 134 3.23 5.67 14.53
N SER A 135 2.83 6.55 15.43
CA SER A 135 3.70 7.22 16.40
C SER A 135 3.83 6.46 17.72
N ASN A 136 2.88 5.55 17.99
CA ASN A 136 2.73 4.95 19.33
C ASN A 136 2.77 3.42 19.32
N ASN A 137 2.64 2.78 18.17
CA ASN A 137 2.68 1.33 18.06
C ASN A 137 3.99 0.89 17.41
N GLU A 138 4.49 -0.26 17.83
CA GLU A 138 5.70 -0.86 17.28
C GLU A 138 5.47 -1.40 15.86
N ILE A 139 6.54 -1.45 15.07
CA ILE A 139 6.52 -2.04 13.73
C ILE A 139 6.05 -3.49 13.81
N GLY A 140 5.10 -3.86 12.97
CA GLY A 140 4.47 -5.18 12.94
C GLY A 140 3.23 -5.31 13.81
N PHE A 141 2.89 -4.29 14.61
CA PHE A 141 1.60 -4.24 15.29
C PHE A 141 0.45 -4.25 14.28
N ASN A 142 -0.61 -4.99 14.58
CA ASN A 142 -1.82 -4.95 13.78
C ASN A 142 -3.06 -5.12 14.67
N ALA A 143 -4.13 -4.44 14.30
CA ALA A 143 -5.41 -4.51 14.99
C ALA A 143 -6.57 -4.23 14.04
N PRO A 144 -7.77 -4.73 14.34
CA PRO A 144 -8.98 -4.30 13.64
C PRO A 144 -9.18 -2.78 13.83
N SER A 145 -9.55 -2.08 12.76
CA SER A 145 -9.91 -0.68 12.87
C SER A 145 -11.03 -0.48 13.90
N PRO A 146 -10.95 0.54 14.77
CA PRO A 146 -11.99 0.82 15.76
C PRO A 146 -13.35 1.20 15.13
N TYR A 147 -13.38 1.49 13.85
CA TYR A 147 -14.62 1.79 13.12
C TYR A 147 -15.28 0.57 12.49
N THR A 148 -14.50 -0.46 12.12
CA THR A 148 -15.04 -1.65 11.46
C THR A 148 -14.08 -2.83 11.49
N LYS A 149 -14.61 -4.01 11.81
CA LYS A 149 -13.85 -5.27 11.75
C LYS A 149 -13.49 -5.73 10.32
N LYS A 150 -13.94 -4.99 9.30
CA LYS A 150 -13.61 -5.27 7.88
C LYS A 150 -12.35 -4.56 7.40
N SER A 151 -11.74 -3.76 8.25
CA SER A 151 -10.47 -3.09 8.02
C SER A 151 -9.49 -3.46 9.13
N ILE A 152 -8.26 -3.75 8.76
CA ILE A 152 -7.16 -4.05 9.68
C ILE A 152 -6.10 -3.00 9.45
N ASP A 153 -5.61 -2.41 10.55
CA ASP A 153 -4.50 -1.46 10.54
C ASP A 153 -3.20 -2.22 10.81
N TYR A 154 -2.17 -1.96 10.02
CA TYR A 154 -0.82 -2.50 10.11
C TYR A 154 0.20 -1.37 10.22
N VAL A 155 1.10 -1.46 11.20
CA VAL A 155 2.21 -0.54 11.42
C VAL A 155 3.48 -1.04 10.74
#